data_08bde82abf1a4643c11990b41ac87fe6
#
_entry.id   08bde82abf1a4643c11990b41ac87fe6
#
_cell.length_a   1.000
_cell.length_b   1.000
_cell.length_c   1.000
_cell.angle_alpha   90.00
_cell.angle_beta   90.00
_cell.angle_gamma   90.00
#
_symmetry.space_group_name_H-M   'P 1'
#
loop_
_entity.id
_entity.type
_entity.pdbx_description
1 polymer ?
#
loop_
_entity_poly.entity_id
_entity_poly.type
_entity_poly.pdbx_seq_one_letter_code
_entity_poly.pdbx_strand_id
1 'polypeptide(L)'
;WMEKADWIVNHFAEWAEEYEDSQVSESFFTSADGSSKEAMFLHDTSSAYYETDKATGFIKYYKGGQYAFLAILPTDESISANEFAKNFTAEDYEEFINSVSNDYVVVSKMPEFESDFDIDLNDTIAGLGADSIFAPSTADLSGMAGNPGDIYVSKIIHKTHIEVDRQGTRAAAATIVMETCGCVMEEDVPEYRYVECDRPYAYAIVDVETMA
;
A
#
# COMPACT_ATOMS: atom_id res chain seq x y z
N TRP A 1 -12.87 6.44 -26.11
CA TRP A 1 -12.98 5.66 -24.86
C TRP A 1 -11.61 5.45 -24.18
N MET A 2 -10.54 5.31 -24.94
CA MET A 2 -9.18 5.18 -24.39
C MET A 2 -8.63 6.50 -23.80
N GLU A 3 -9.01 7.68 -24.33
CA GLU A 3 -8.58 8.98 -23.81
C GLU A 3 -9.09 9.30 -22.40
N LYS A 4 -10.16 8.66 -21.94
CA LYS A 4 -10.67 8.85 -20.57
C LYS A 4 -9.99 7.96 -19.51
N ALA A 5 -9.27 6.92 -19.90
CA ALA A 5 -8.54 6.07 -18.98
C ALA A 5 -7.21 6.70 -18.54
N ASP A 6 -6.61 7.54 -19.38
CA ASP A 6 -5.29 8.13 -19.11
C ASP A 6 -5.27 9.15 -17.97
N TRP A 7 -6.40 9.75 -17.60
CA TRP A 7 -6.42 10.72 -16.51
C TRP A 7 -6.56 10.09 -15.11
N ILE A 8 -6.93 8.82 -15.02
CA ILE A 8 -7.01 8.07 -13.74
C ILE A 8 -5.61 7.66 -13.27
N VAL A 9 -4.64 7.62 -14.17
CA VAL A 9 -3.28 7.08 -13.94
C VAL A 9 -2.32 8.09 -13.31
N ASN A 10 -2.64 9.38 -13.27
CA ASN A 10 -1.72 10.44 -12.84
C ASN A 10 -2.17 11.13 -11.55
N HIS A 11 -2.47 10.39 -10.51
CA HIS A 11 -2.60 10.95 -9.16
C HIS A 11 -1.28 10.75 -8.39
N PHE A 12 -0.71 11.87 -7.95
CA PHE A 12 0.48 11.92 -7.12
C PHE A 12 0.07 12.24 -5.69
N ALA A 13 0.45 11.43 -4.71
CA ALA A 13 0.32 11.75 -3.29
C ALA A 13 1.73 12.05 -2.74
N GLU A 14 2.02 13.33 -2.50
CA GLU A 14 3.24 13.73 -1.80
C GLU A 14 3.13 13.34 -0.32
N TRP A 15 4.27 12.95 0.28
CA TRP A 15 4.31 12.75 1.72
C TRP A 15 3.97 14.04 2.46
N ALA A 16 3.34 13.92 3.62
CA ALA A 16 3.13 15.07 4.52
C ALA A 16 4.47 15.72 4.88
N GLU A 17 5.48 14.89 5.08
CA GLU A 17 6.88 15.26 5.25
C GLU A 17 7.71 14.47 4.25
N GLU A 18 8.31 15.17 3.27
CA GLU A 18 9.22 14.56 2.30
C GLU A 18 10.51 14.10 2.98
N TYR A 19 11.15 13.07 2.42
CA TYR A 19 12.44 12.60 2.95
C TYR A 19 13.58 13.52 2.51
N GLU A 20 14.37 13.96 3.47
CA GLU A 20 15.62 14.69 3.21
C GLU A 20 16.72 13.75 2.70
N ASP A 21 17.75 14.28 2.05
CA ASP A 21 18.88 13.49 1.56
C ASP A 21 19.57 12.67 2.67
N SER A 22 19.56 13.17 3.91
CA SER A 22 20.11 12.48 5.09
C SER A 22 19.30 11.26 5.54
N GLN A 23 18.04 11.17 5.12
CA GLN A 23 17.12 10.09 5.43
C GLN A 23 17.08 9.02 4.32
N VAL A 24 17.89 9.16 3.29
CA VAL A 24 17.96 8.22 2.17
C VAL A 24 19.32 7.58 2.11
N SER A 25 19.38 6.26 2.10
CA SER A 25 20.66 5.53 2.00
C SER A 25 20.53 4.25 1.19
N GLU A 26 21.63 3.86 0.57
CA GLU A 26 21.71 2.58 -0.13
C GLU A 26 21.81 1.41 0.87
N SER A 27 21.00 0.38 0.66
CA SER A 27 21.00 -0.84 1.48
C SER A 27 20.51 -2.03 0.64
N PHE A 28 20.43 -3.21 1.25
CA PHE A 28 20.02 -4.44 0.58
C PHE A 28 18.58 -4.79 0.90
N PHE A 29 17.82 -5.16 -0.13
CA PHE A 29 16.53 -5.80 -0.02
C PHE A 29 16.67 -7.30 -0.31
N THR A 30 16.19 -8.15 0.58
CA THR A 30 16.21 -9.60 0.43
C THR A 30 14.88 -10.06 -0.17
N SER A 31 14.90 -10.55 -1.41
CA SER A 31 13.73 -11.06 -2.11
C SER A 31 13.26 -12.40 -1.53
N ALA A 32 12.03 -12.82 -1.86
CA ALA A 32 11.45 -14.09 -1.37
C ALA A 32 12.23 -15.36 -1.80
N ASP A 33 13.05 -15.28 -2.85
CA ASP A 33 13.93 -16.35 -3.30
C ASP A 33 15.29 -16.36 -2.57
N GLY A 34 15.50 -15.45 -1.61
CA GLY A 34 16.75 -15.26 -0.85
C GLY A 34 17.81 -14.44 -1.59
N SER A 35 17.53 -13.95 -2.78
CA SER A 35 18.45 -13.05 -3.48
C SER A 35 18.42 -11.66 -2.85
N SER A 36 19.59 -11.02 -2.75
CA SER A 36 19.72 -9.65 -2.27
C SER A 36 19.94 -8.71 -3.45
N LYS A 37 19.25 -7.57 -3.42
CA LYS A 37 19.41 -6.48 -4.39
C LYS A 37 19.67 -5.18 -3.66
N GLU A 38 20.57 -4.37 -4.19
CA GLU A 38 20.77 -2.99 -3.75
C GLU A 38 19.56 -2.15 -4.11
N ALA A 39 19.10 -1.34 -3.16
CA ALA A 39 18.01 -0.39 -3.33
C ALA A 39 18.26 0.85 -2.47
N MET A 40 17.67 1.97 -2.85
CA MET A 40 17.61 3.15 -2.00
C MET A 40 16.54 2.93 -0.93
N PHE A 41 16.86 3.23 0.31
CA PHE A 41 15.95 3.10 1.44
C PHE A 41 15.66 4.45 2.06
N LEU A 42 14.39 4.64 2.37
CA LEU A 42 13.82 5.78 3.05
C LEU A 42 13.75 5.48 4.55
N HIS A 43 14.36 6.34 5.38
CA HIS A 43 14.40 6.20 6.83
C HIS A 43 13.56 7.30 7.47
N ASP A 44 12.68 6.91 8.38
CA ASP A 44 11.82 7.87 9.07
C ASP A 44 11.67 7.54 10.56
N THR A 45 11.17 8.50 11.30
CA THR A 45 10.84 8.34 12.71
C THR A 45 9.42 8.83 12.93
N SER A 46 8.56 7.96 13.44
CA SER A 46 7.14 8.26 13.70
C SER A 46 6.74 7.75 15.08
N SER A 47 5.46 7.88 15.44
CA SER A 47 4.94 7.41 16.73
C SER A 47 3.92 6.29 16.60
N ALA A 48 3.30 6.10 15.44
CA ALA A 48 2.27 5.09 15.27
C ALA A 48 2.90 3.73 14.94
N TYR A 49 2.92 2.84 15.91
CA TYR A 49 3.41 1.48 15.84
C TYR A 49 2.25 0.49 15.84
N TYR A 50 2.29 -0.45 14.93
CA TYR A 50 1.32 -1.56 14.85
C TYR A 50 2.04 -2.87 15.14
N GLU A 51 1.47 -3.70 16.03
CA GLU A 51 2.06 -4.99 16.39
C GLU A 51 0.99 -6.02 16.74
N THR A 52 1.07 -7.16 16.06
CA THR A 52 0.36 -8.39 16.42
C THR A 52 1.34 -9.57 16.40
N ASP A 53 0.88 -10.76 16.71
CA ASP A 53 1.70 -11.98 16.60
C ASP A 53 2.11 -12.28 15.15
N LYS A 54 1.35 -11.78 14.15
CA LYS A 54 1.56 -12.03 12.72
C LYS A 54 2.34 -10.96 11.99
N ALA A 55 2.26 -9.72 12.43
CA ALA A 55 2.86 -8.59 11.71
C ALA A 55 3.22 -7.42 12.63
N THR A 56 4.22 -6.66 12.20
CA THR A 56 4.49 -5.30 12.70
C THR A 56 4.29 -4.29 11.58
N GLY A 57 4.13 -3.01 11.91
CA GLY A 57 3.95 -2.01 10.87
C GLY A 57 4.06 -0.57 11.34
N PHE A 58 4.05 0.31 10.36
CA PHE A 58 4.03 1.76 10.54
C PHE A 58 3.17 2.42 9.48
N ILE A 59 2.82 3.67 9.74
CA ILE A 59 2.04 4.49 8.82
C ILE A 59 2.82 5.75 8.44
N LYS A 60 2.78 6.13 7.15
CA LYS A 60 3.32 7.38 6.62
C LYS A 60 2.20 8.17 5.97
N TYR A 61 1.93 9.36 6.47
CA TYR A 61 0.82 10.19 5.98
C TYR A 61 1.18 10.90 4.68
N TYR A 62 0.20 11.03 3.81
CA TYR A 62 0.25 11.93 2.67
C TYR A 62 -0.20 13.33 3.04
N LYS A 63 0.19 14.33 2.23
CA LYS A 63 -0.29 15.71 2.36
C LYS A 63 -1.81 15.73 2.38
N GLY A 64 -2.36 16.54 3.29
CA GLY A 64 -3.81 16.62 3.52
C GLY A 64 -4.32 15.67 4.60
N GLY A 65 -3.55 14.65 5.01
CA GLY A 65 -3.85 13.79 6.15
C GLY A 65 -5.06 12.86 5.99
N GLN A 66 -5.71 12.85 4.82
CA GLN A 66 -6.84 11.97 4.56
C GLN A 66 -6.40 10.55 4.24
N TYR A 67 -5.28 10.41 3.54
CA TYR A 67 -4.73 9.13 3.14
C TYR A 67 -3.34 8.91 3.75
N ALA A 68 -2.99 7.64 3.90
CA ALA A 68 -1.68 7.24 4.37
C ALA A 68 -1.22 5.94 3.72
N PHE A 69 0.09 5.77 3.64
CA PHE A 69 0.73 4.51 3.30
C PHE A 69 0.91 3.70 4.58
N LEU A 70 0.35 2.51 4.62
CA LEU A 70 0.48 1.55 5.70
C LEU A 70 1.40 0.43 5.26
N ALA A 71 2.52 0.25 5.95
CA ALA A 71 3.41 -0.89 5.76
C ALA A 71 3.05 -2.00 6.77
N ILE A 72 2.99 -3.24 6.30
CA ILE A 72 2.67 -4.43 7.09
C ILE A 72 3.78 -5.46 6.86
N LEU A 73 4.65 -5.61 7.84
CA LEU A 73 5.80 -6.48 7.79
C LEU A 73 5.51 -7.78 8.55
N PRO A 74 5.48 -8.96 7.89
CA PRO A 74 5.28 -10.23 8.57
C PRO A 74 6.34 -10.46 9.67
N THR A 75 5.94 -10.96 10.84
CA THR A 75 6.87 -11.35 11.91
C THR A 75 7.63 -12.63 11.56
N ASP A 76 6.99 -13.54 10.82
CA ASP A 76 7.64 -14.74 10.31
C ASP A 76 8.44 -14.41 9.04
N GLU A 77 9.77 -14.35 9.17
CA GLU A 77 10.69 -14.06 8.06
C GLU A 77 10.77 -15.19 7.02
N SER A 78 10.28 -16.39 7.34
CA SER A 78 10.31 -17.55 6.46
C SER A 78 9.12 -17.60 5.50
N ILE A 79 8.05 -16.82 5.78
CA ILE A 79 6.85 -16.79 4.95
C ILE A 79 7.05 -15.91 3.72
N SER A 80 6.60 -16.37 2.56
CA SER A 80 6.58 -15.51 1.38
C SER A 80 5.45 -14.46 1.46
N ALA A 81 5.64 -13.30 0.78
CA ALA A 81 4.59 -12.26 0.73
C ALA A 81 3.26 -12.79 0.20
N ASN A 82 3.28 -13.69 -0.79
CA ASN A 82 2.08 -14.32 -1.33
C ASN A 82 1.39 -15.27 -0.34
N GLU A 83 2.14 -15.97 0.48
CA GLU A 83 1.60 -16.85 1.50
C GLU A 83 1.05 -16.03 2.69
N PHE A 84 1.78 -14.99 3.09
CA PHE A 84 1.29 -14.02 4.07
C PHE A 84 -0.05 -13.42 3.61
N ALA A 85 -0.12 -12.87 2.39
CA ALA A 85 -1.33 -12.25 1.85
C ALA A 85 -2.53 -13.20 1.76
N LYS A 86 -2.30 -14.52 1.55
CA LYS A 86 -3.38 -15.52 1.54
C LYS A 86 -3.89 -15.88 2.94
N ASN A 87 -3.01 -15.80 3.94
CA ASN A 87 -3.29 -16.22 5.31
C ASN A 87 -3.66 -15.04 6.24
N PHE A 88 -3.46 -13.81 5.79
CA PHE A 88 -3.80 -12.59 6.53
C PHE A 88 -5.26 -12.24 6.23
N THR A 89 -6.13 -12.60 7.15
CA THR A 89 -7.58 -12.47 7.00
C THR A 89 -8.07 -11.05 7.30
N ALA A 90 -9.36 -10.78 7.06
CA ALA A 90 -9.98 -9.51 7.45
C ALA A 90 -9.95 -9.31 8.98
N GLU A 91 -10.13 -10.36 9.74
CA GLU A 91 -10.04 -10.32 11.19
C GLU A 91 -8.60 -10.00 11.65
N ASP A 92 -7.59 -10.57 11.00
CA ASP A 92 -6.18 -10.24 11.28
C ASP A 92 -5.87 -8.78 10.95
N TYR A 93 -6.45 -8.26 9.87
CA TYR A 93 -6.31 -6.84 9.50
C TYR A 93 -6.98 -5.93 10.54
N GLU A 94 -8.21 -6.25 10.97
CA GLU A 94 -8.88 -5.50 12.04
C GLU A 94 -8.09 -5.53 13.35
N GLU A 95 -7.56 -6.68 13.76
CA GLU A 95 -6.70 -6.80 14.92
C GLU A 95 -5.46 -5.93 14.77
N PHE A 96 -4.80 -5.99 13.61
CA PHE A 96 -3.61 -5.21 13.31
C PHE A 96 -3.87 -3.70 13.38
N ILE A 97 -4.93 -3.19 12.77
CA ILE A 97 -5.28 -1.76 12.83
C ILE A 97 -5.60 -1.31 14.25
N ASN A 98 -6.29 -2.14 15.02
CA ASN A 98 -6.64 -1.84 16.42
C ASN A 98 -5.45 -1.97 17.39
N SER A 99 -4.33 -2.56 16.97
CA SER A 99 -3.12 -2.71 17.80
C SER A 99 -2.27 -1.44 17.89
N VAL A 100 -2.65 -0.37 17.20
CA VAL A 100 -1.87 0.86 17.15
C VAL A 100 -1.53 1.38 18.56
N SER A 101 -0.24 1.65 18.79
CA SER A 101 0.26 2.35 19.97
C SER A 101 1.08 3.57 19.52
N ASN A 102 0.95 4.67 20.27
CA ASN A 102 1.72 5.89 20.10
C ASN A 102 2.74 6.12 21.25
N ASP A 103 2.99 5.09 22.05
CA ASP A 103 3.88 5.16 23.21
C ASP A 103 5.36 4.99 22.83
N TYR A 104 5.63 4.68 21.56
CA TYR A 104 6.95 4.36 21.04
C TYR A 104 7.49 5.39 20.08
N VAL A 105 8.81 5.43 19.95
CA VAL A 105 9.47 6.05 18.80
C VAL A 105 9.70 4.95 17.76
N VAL A 106 9.01 5.04 16.63
CA VAL A 106 9.09 4.05 15.55
C VAL A 106 10.17 4.47 14.57
N VAL A 107 11.22 3.69 14.48
CA VAL A 107 12.24 3.84 13.44
C VAL A 107 11.84 2.94 12.27
N SER A 108 11.42 3.55 11.19
CA SER A 108 10.99 2.84 9.98
C SER A 108 12.03 2.94 8.88
N LYS A 109 12.11 1.86 8.08
CA LYS A 109 12.97 1.75 6.90
C LYS A 109 12.19 1.03 5.81
N MET A 110 12.04 1.66 4.63
CA MET A 110 11.39 1.04 3.48
C MET A 110 12.16 1.34 2.19
N PRO A 111 12.19 0.45 1.20
CA PRO A 111 12.84 0.73 -0.07
C PRO A 111 12.04 1.73 -0.90
N GLU A 112 12.73 2.55 -1.70
CA GLU A 112 12.12 3.13 -2.89
C GLU A 112 11.81 1.98 -3.85
N PHE A 113 10.62 1.98 -4.45
CA PHE A 113 10.25 0.93 -5.39
C PHE A 113 9.25 1.42 -6.44
N GLU A 114 9.25 0.71 -7.55
CA GLU A 114 8.29 0.82 -8.63
C GLU A 114 7.71 -0.56 -8.89
N SER A 115 6.40 -0.66 -9.06
CA SER A 115 5.73 -1.92 -9.35
C SER A 115 4.61 -1.73 -10.34
N ASP A 116 4.66 -2.53 -11.39
CA ASP A 116 3.58 -2.69 -12.37
C ASP A 116 2.84 -3.99 -12.10
N PHE A 117 1.52 -3.94 -12.12
CA PHE A 117 0.68 -5.11 -12.03
C PHE A 117 -0.32 -5.13 -13.18
N ASP A 118 -0.37 -6.23 -13.90
CA ASP A 118 -1.24 -6.45 -15.06
C ASP A 118 -1.87 -7.86 -14.95
N ILE A 119 -3.18 -7.91 -14.81
CA ILE A 119 -3.91 -9.19 -14.70
C ILE A 119 -5.15 -9.20 -15.57
N ASP A 120 -5.42 -10.35 -16.18
CA ASP A 120 -6.70 -10.68 -16.80
C ASP A 120 -7.68 -11.12 -15.72
N LEU A 121 -8.78 -10.39 -15.59
CA LEU A 121 -9.80 -10.67 -14.58
C LEU A 121 -10.96 -11.54 -15.08
N ASN A 122 -10.93 -12.05 -16.31
CA ASN A 122 -12.05 -12.80 -16.86
C ASN A 122 -12.46 -13.98 -15.97
N ASP A 123 -11.51 -14.83 -15.60
CA ASP A 123 -11.78 -16.00 -14.75
C ASP A 123 -12.24 -15.61 -13.35
N THR A 124 -11.67 -14.54 -12.79
CA THR A 124 -12.05 -14.02 -11.46
C THR A 124 -13.49 -13.52 -11.47
N ILE A 125 -13.84 -12.69 -12.45
CA ILE A 125 -15.19 -12.12 -12.59
C ILE A 125 -16.22 -13.21 -12.92
N ALA A 126 -15.87 -14.18 -13.77
CA ALA A 126 -16.69 -15.35 -14.05
C ALA A 126 -16.93 -16.17 -12.77
N GLY A 127 -15.90 -16.41 -11.97
CA GLY A 127 -15.98 -17.11 -10.68
C GLY A 127 -16.85 -16.40 -9.63
N LEU A 128 -17.00 -15.08 -9.73
CA LEU A 128 -17.93 -14.29 -8.91
C LEU A 128 -19.39 -14.36 -9.41
N GLY A 129 -19.67 -15.13 -10.46
CA GLY A 129 -21.02 -15.36 -10.98
C GLY A 129 -21.42 -14.50 -12.17
N ALA A 130 -20.48 -13.77 -12.77
CA ALA A 130 -20.75 -12.95 -13.97
C ALA A 130 -20.21 -13.62 -15.27
N ASP A 131 -20.16 -14.95 -15.32
CA ASP A 131 -19.66 -15.73 -16.46
C ASP A 131 -20.42 -15.47 -17.76
N SER A 132 -21.73 -15.17 -17.67
CA SER A 132 -22.59 -14.91 -18.82
C SER A 132 -22.16 -13.72 -19.67
N ILE A 133 -21.50 -12.71 -19.08
CA ILE A 133 -21.07 -11.51 -19.83
C ILE A 133 -19.95 -11.82 -20.85
N PHE A 134 -19.22 -12.93 -20.68
CA PHE A 134 -18.12 -13.34 -21.55
C PHE A 134 -18.60 -14.27 -22.68
N ALA A 135 -19.84 -14.74 -22.65
CA ALA A 135 -20.35 -15.73 -23.60
C ALA A 135 -20.85 -15.05 -24.88
N PRO A 136 -20.19 -15.23 -26.05
CA PRO A 136 -20.67 -14.72 -27.32
C PRO A 136 -22.11 -15.19 -27.59
N SER A 137 -22.94 -14.34 -28.16
CA SER A 137 -24.34 -14.59 -28.52
C SER A 137 -25.34 -14.88 -27.39
N THR A 138 -24.90 -14.97 -26.14
CA THR A 138 -25.77 -15.15 -24.95
C THR A 138 -25.62 -14.06 -23.92
N ALA A 139 -24.55 -13.27 -23.96
CA ALA A 139 -24.37 -12.12 -23.10
C ALA A 139 -25.52 -11.10 -23.32
N ASP A 140 -26.13 -10.66 -22.24
CA ASP A 140 -27.14 -9.61 -22.31
C ASP A 140 -26.57 -8.29 -21.79
N LEU A 141 -25.99 -7.52 -22.70
CA LEU A 141 -25.51 -6.16 -22.48
C LEU A 141 -26.40 -5.14 -23.25
N SER A 142 -27.64 -5.49 -23.55
CA SER A 142 -28.58 -4.67 -24.33
C SER A 142 -28.93 -3.34 -23.62
N GLY A 143 -28.73 -3.27 -22.32
CA GLY A 143 -28.82 -2.00 -21.58
C GLY A 143 -27.75 -0.98 -21.95
N MET A 144 -26.66 -1.40 -22.62
CA MET A 144 -25.61 -0.52 -23.12
C MET A 144 -25.79 -0.21 -24.61
N ALA A 145 -25.99 -1.26 -25.44
CA ALA A 145 -26.21 -1.12 -26.88
C ALA A 145 -26.73 -2.43 -27.51
N GLY A 146 -27.49 -2.32 -28.61
CA GLY A 146 -27.93 -3.45 -29.42
C GLY A 146 -29.01 -4.32 -28.77
N ASN A 147 -29.05 -5.59 -29.14
CA ASN A 147 -29.92 -6.62 -28.57
C ASN A 147 -29.08 -7.63 -27.76
N PRO A 148 -29.72 -8.47 -26.90
CA PRO A 148 -29.02 -9.56 -26.26
C PRO A 148 -28.24 -10.41 -27.27
N GLY A 149 -26.94 -10.63 -26.98
CA GLY A 149 -26.03 -11.38 -27.83
C GLY A 149 -25.27 -10.58 -28.89
N ASP A 150 -25.63 -9.31 -29.14
CA ASP A 150 -24.92 -8.48 -30.12
C ASP A 150 -23.52 -8.06 -29.65
N ILE A 151 -23.37 -7.86 -28.34
CA ILE A 151 -22.09 -7.52 -27.71
C ILE A 151 -21.82 -8.39 -26.49
N TYR A 152 -20.55 -8.62 -26.22
CA TYR A 152 -20.07 -9.36 -25.05
C TYR A 152 -18.72 -8.79 -24.59
N VAL A 153 -18.33 -9.08 -23.36
CA VAL A 153 -17.02 -8.71 -22.84
C VAL A 153 -15.98 -9.72 -23.30
N SER A 154 -15.05 -9.32 -24.14
CA SER A 154 -13.98 -10.21 -24.60
C SER A 154 -12.85 -10.33 -23.57
N LYS A 155 -12.53 -9.24 -22.87
CA LYS A 155 -11.44 -9.19 -21.89
C LYS A 155 -11.62 -8.05 -20.91
N ILE A 156 -11.33 -8.32 -19.63
CA ILE A 156 -11.19 -7.33 -18.56
C ILE A 156 -9.73 -7.35 -18.12
N ILE A 157 -9.03 -6.26 -18.32
CA ILE A 157 -7.64 -6.12 -17.91
C ILE A 157 -7.59 -5.12 -16.76
N HIS A 158 -7.01 -5.52 -15.65
CA HIS A 158 -6.69 -4.64 -14.54
C HIS A 158 -5.19 -4.34 -14.55
N LYS A 159 -4.84 -3.07 -14.67
CA LYS A 159 -3.47 -2.59 -14.64
C LYS A 159 -3.33 -1.57 -13.53
N THR A 160 -2.31 -1.73 -12.73
CA THR A 160 -1.92 -0.77 -11.71
C THR A 160 -0.43 -0.49 -11.82
N HIS A 161 -0.07 0.74 -11.54
CA HIS A 161 1.30 1.20 -11.41
C HIS A 161 1.40 1.93 -10.07
N ILE A 162 2.44 1.65 -9.32
CA ILE A 162 2.79 2.37 -8.10
C ILE A 162 4.28 2.65 -8.10
N GLU A 163 4.64 3.88 -7.79
CA GLU A 163 6.01 4.31 -7.56
C GLU A 163 6.05 4.97 -6.18
N VAL A 164 6.94 4.51 -5.33
CA VAL A 164 7.19 5.04 -3.98
C VAL A 164 8.62 5.54 -3.93
N ASP A 165 8.77 6.85 -3.74
CA ASP A 165 10.05 7.54 -3.67
C ASP A 165 10.10 8.51 -2.47
N ARG A 166 11.17 9.27 -2.36
CA ARG A 166 11.38 10.26 -1.30
C ARG A 166 10.37 11.41 -1.30
N GLN A 167 9.70 11.69 -2.40
CA GLN A 167 8.73 12.79 -2.54
C GLN A 167 7.31 12.33 -2.22
N GLY A 168 7.03 11.08 -2.41
CA GLY A 168 5.69 10.52 -2.19
C GLY A 168 5.39 9.29 -3.01
N THR A 169 4.11 9.04 -3.12
CA THR A 169 3.55 8.19 -4.15
C THR A 169 2.88 9.14 -5.13
N ARG A 170 3.28 9.16 -6.38
CA ARG A 170 2.94 10.24 -7.33
C ARG A 170 1.45 10.56 -7.40
N ALA A 171 1.07 11.68 -6.78
CA ALA A 171 -0.20 12.42 -6.95
C ALA A 171 -0.12 13.77 -6.18
N ALA A 172 -0.54 14.90 -6.71
CA ALA A 172 -0.20 16.27 -6.25
C ALA A 172 -1.10 16.83 -5.11
N ALA A 173 -0.64 17.56 -4.34
CA ALA A 173 -0.22 18.50 -3.31
C ALA A 173 -1.33 19.22 -2.51
N ALA A 174 -1.16 19.35 -1.17
CA ALA A 174 -1.42 20.53 -0.34
C ALA A 174 -0.81 20.38 1.07
N THR A 175 -0.20 21.45 1.59
CA THR A 175 0.59 21.50 2.81
C THR A 175 -0.28 21.71 4.05
N ILE A 176 -0.08 20.92 5.10
CA ILE A 176 -0.53 21.23 6.47
C ILE A 176 0.69 21.18 7.39
N VAL A 177 0.95 22.28 8.11
CA VAL A 177 1.98 22.38 9.14
C VAL A 177 1.37 21.96 10.47
N MET A 178 1.93 20.94 11.12
CA MET A 178 1.62 20.60 12.51
C MET A 178 2.65 21.25 13.43
N GLU A 179 2.19 22.17 14.28
CA GLU A 179 3.00 22.76 15.33
C GLU A 179 3.09 21.81 16.54
N THR A 180 4.32 21.48 16.92
CA THR A 180 4.60 20.71 18.14
C THR A 180 4.73 21.66 19.33
N CYS A 181 3.81 21.58 20.29
CA CYS A 181 3.96 22.26 21.58
C CYS A 181 4.97 21.54 22.46
N GLY A 182 6.10 22.18 22.70
CA GLY A 182 7.09 21.70 23.66
C GLY A 182 6.64 21.96 25.11
N CYS A 183 6.41 20.89 25.85
CA CYS A 183 6.43 20.92 27.32
C CYS A 183 7.55 19.98 27.80
N VAL A 184 8.50 20.56 28.52
CA VAL A 184 9.56 19.81 29.20
C VAL A 184 8.94 19.16 30.44
N MET A 185 8.87 17.84 30.45
CA MET A 185 8.68 17.02 31.67
C MET A 185 9.70 15.87 31.65
N GLU A 186 10.06 15.38 32.82
CA GLU A 186 11.11 14.39 33.16
C GLU A 186 11.43 13.38 32.04
N GLU A 187 12.73 13.14 31.84
CA GLU A 187 13.29 12.25 30.83
C GLU A 187 12.83 10.79 31.02
N ASP A 188 11.64 10.48 30.57
CA ASP A 188 11.34 9.10 30.16
C ASP A 188 12.12 8.84 28.88
N VAL A 189 13.10 7.96 28.96
CA VAL A 189 13.87 7.54 27.78
C VAL A 189 12.86 6.88 26.82
N PRO A 190 12.63 7.40 25.63
CA PRO A 190 11.64 6.85 24.72
C PRO A 190 12.01 5.40 24.36
N GLU A 191 11.03 4.54 24.37
CA GLU A 191 11.19 3.16 23.93
C GLU A 191 11.12 3.11 22.39
N TYR A 192 12.15 2.55 21.75
CA TYR A 192 12.25 2.46 20.30
C TYR A 192 11.68 1.15 19.78
N ARG A 193 10.96 1.24 18.66
CA ARG A 193 10.51 0.10 17.85
C ARG A 193 11.06 0.24 16.44
N TYR A 194 11.45 -0.87 15.84
CA TYR A 194 12.07 -0.90 14.51
C TYR A 194 11.17 -1.68 13.56
N VAL A 195 10.82 -1.07 12.43
CA VAL A 195 10.10 -1.73 11.34
C VAL A 195 10.90 -1.55 10.05
N GLU A 196 11.70 -2.56 9.73
CA GLU A 196 12.62 -2.54 8.59
C GLU A 196 12.06 -3.40 7.44
N CYS A 197 11.48 -2.74 6.43
CA CYS A 197 10.95 -3.37 5.23
C CYS A 197 12.08 -3.71 4.23
N ASP A 198 13.12 -4.41 4.68
CA ASP A 198 14.25 -4.88 3.87
C ASP A 198 14.06 -6.30 3.31
N ARG A 199 12.87 -6.84 3.48
CA ARG A 199 12.38 -8.14 2.99
C ARG A 199 10.91 -8.02 2.55
N PRO A 200 10.31 -9.07 1.95
CA PRO A 200 8.93 -8.98 1.47
C PRO A 200 7.94 -8.55 2.55
N TYR A 201 7.19 -7.51 2.26
CA TYR A 201 6.16 -6.94 3.11
C TYR A 201 4.90 -6.63 2.29
N ALA A 202 3.78 -6.46 2.95
CA ALA A 202 2.56 -5.95 2.34
C ALA A 202 2.45 -4.44 2.60
N TYR A 203 1.73 -3.76 1.73
CA TYR A 203 1.39 -2.34 1.93
C TYR A 203 -0.02 -2.06 1.45
N ALA A 204 -0.61 -1.00 1.99
CA ALA A 204 -1.88 -0.47 1.54
C ALA A 204 -1.85 1.06 1.56
N ILE A 205 -2.64 1.68 0.69
CA ILE A 205 -3.00 3.09 0.83
C ILE A 205 -4.38 3.10 1.48
N VAL A 206 -4.46 3.69 2.65
CA VAL A 206 -5.66 3.66 3.48
C VAL A 206 -6.24 5.07 3.69
N ASP A 207 -7.54 5.18 3.75
CA ASP A 207 -8.21 6.36 4.29
C ASP A 207 -8.04 6.36 5.82
N VAL A 208 -7.49 7.45 6.36
CA VAL A 208 -7.07 7.53 7.78
C VAL A 208 -8.25 7.48 8.75
N GLU A 209 -9.44 7.91 8.31
CA GLU A 209 -10.65 7.91 9.17
C GLU A 209 -11.22 6.49 9.31
N THR A 210 -11.22 5.73 8.22
CA THR A 210 -11.85 4.40 8.16
C THR A 210 -10.85 3.26 8.26
N MET A 211 -9.57 3.51 8.00
CA MET A 211 -8.49 2.53 7.86
C MET A 211 -8.79 1.45 6.79
N ALA A 212 -9.56 1.82 5.77
CA ALA A 212 -9.98 0.96 4.66
C ALA A 212 -9.42 1.45 3.32
#